data_1c78502ae9a532f15ca6d1e7a4ba6d6f
#
_entry.id   1c78502ae9a532f15ca6d1e7a4ba6d6f
#
_cell.length_a   1.000
_cell.length_b   1.000
_cell.length_c   1.000
_cell.angle_alpha   90.00
_cell.angle_beta   90.00
_cell.angle_gamma   90.00
#
_symmetry.space_group_name_H-M   'P 1'
#
loop_
_entity.id
_entity.type
_entity.pdbx_description
1 polymer ?
#
loop_
_entity_poly.entity_id
_entity_poly.type
_entity_poly.pdbx_seq_one_letter_code
_entity_poly.pdbx_strand_id
1 'polypeptide(L)'
;MGMAVPGHLWALLLLPLLALGVPTEEPSSGEAVASGPPGRCRRCCDPGELPAPAAALPYLLPEVKPYINITILKGDKGDRGLLGTPGKPGREGPRGERGPQGSKGTKGQAGSPGSPCQTRFSAFSVGRKTALHSSEGFQPLLFDTVFVNPDGHFDLATGRFVAPLRGLYFFSLNVHSWNFKETYVHVVHNERAAVILYAQPSDRSIMQSQSVMLALAPGDRVWVRLFKRERENAIYSDDVDTYITFSGHLVKPEDD
;
A
#
# COMPACT_ATOMS: atom_id res chain seq x y z
N MET A 1 4.77 -79.22 12.08
CA MET A 1 5.52 -79.03 10.83
C MET A 1 5.90 -77.55 10.76
N GLY A 2 7.09 -77.26 11.20
CA GLY A 2 7.64 -75.85 11.19
C GLY A 2 8.29 -75.55 9.87
N MET A 3 8.08 -74.38 9.34
CA MET A 3 8.87 -73.78 8.25
C MET A 3 9.62 -72.60 8.76
N ALA A 4 10.94 -72.71 8.77
CA ALA A 4 11.89 -71.67 9.12
C ALA A 4 12.01 -70.63 7.97
N VAL A 5 12.08 -69.35 8.30
CA VAL A 5 12.34 -68.26 7.39
C VAL A 5 13.84 -67.90 7.52
N PRO A 6 14.62 -67.79 6.43
CA PRO A 6 16.02 -67.40 6.50
C PRO A 6 16.21 -65.90 6.67
N GLY A 7 17.04 -65.54 7.63
CA GLY A 7 17.45 -64.16 7.89
C GLY A 7 18.39 -63.63 6.78
N HIS A 8 18.10 -62.42 6.28
CA HIS A 8 19.03 -61.67 5.46
C HIS A 8 19.91 -60.75 6.31
N LEU A 9 21.23 -61.09 6.30
CA LEU A 9 22.31 -60.24 6.78
C LEU A 9 22.39 -58.97 5.95
N TRP A 10 22.18 -57.84 6.55
CA TRP A 10 22.54 -56.55 5.97
C TRP A 10 23.97 -56.18 6.36
N ALA A 11 24.87 -56.21 5.38
CA ALA A 11 26.24 -55.72 5.52
C ALA A 11 26.25 -54.19 5.57
N LEU A 12 26.71 -53.65 6.67
CA LEU A 12 27.01 -52.24 6.87
C LEU A 12 28.27 -51.87 6.04
N LEU A 13 28.09 -51.17 4.94
CA LEU A 13 29.13 -50.49 4.20
C LEU A 13 29.41 -49.14 4.88
N LEU A 14 30.46 -49.04 5.66
CA LEU A 14 31.04 -47.81 6.15
C LEU A 14 31.81 -47.12 5.01
N LEU A 15 31.27 -46.05 4.47
CA LEU A 15 31.99 -45.12 3.60
C LEU A 15 32.63 -44.02 4.46
N PRO A 16 33.89 -43.65 4.22
CA PRO A 16 34.54 -42.56 4.95
C PRO A 16 33.98 -41.20 4.50
N LEU A 17 33.55 -40.41 5.48
CA LEU A 17 33.23 -39.00 5.32
C LEU A 17 34.48 -38.21 4.92
N LEU A 18 34.55 -37.77 3.68
CA LEU A 18 35.44 -36.69 3.26
C LEU A 18 34.88 -35.37 3.78
N ALA A 19 35.50 -34.82 4.79
CA ALA A 19 35.24 -33.49 5.29
C ALA A 19 35.72 -32.45 4.27
N LEU A 20 34.81 -31.93 3.47
CA LEU A 20 35.03 -30.68 2.73
C LEU A 20 34.84 -29.53 3.70
N GLY A 21 35.96 -28.84 4.02
CA GLY A 21 35.98 -27.66 4.85
C GLY A 21 35.14 -26.54 4.22
N VAL A 22 34.12 -26.10 4.93
CA VAL A 22 33.41 -24.88 4.68
C VAL A 22 34.24 -23.74 5.26
N PRO A 23 34.60 -22.71 4.53
CA PRO A 23 35.22 -21.53 5.11
C PRO A 23 34.21 -20.83 6.04
N THR A 24 34.52 -20.76 7.32
CA THR A 24 33.88 -19.93 8.31
C THR A 24 34.26 -18.48 8.00
N GLU A 25 33.36 -17.70 7.43
CA GLU A 25 33.44 -16.24 7.46
C GLU A 25 33.14 -15.79 8.90
N GLU A 26 34.13 -15.18 9.54
CA GLU A 26 33.96 -14.46 10.79
C GLU A 26 32.99 -13.28 10.56
N PRO A 27 32.05 -13.01 11.46
CA PRO A 27 31.23 -11.81 11.39
C PRO A 27 32.09 -10.59 11.71
N SER A 28 32.35 -9.77 10.70
CA SER A 28 32.92 -8.44 10.83
C SER A 28 32.09 -7.63 11.83
N SER A 29 32.79 -7.10 12.80
CA SER A 29 32.40 -6.21 13.89
C SER A 29 31.40 -5.15 13.48
N GLY A 30 30.36 -5.03 14.30
CA GLY A 30 29.24 -4.12 14.20
C GLY A 30 29.58 -2.68 13.91
N GLU A 31 28.99 -2.20 12.89
CA GLU A 31 28.75 -0.78 12.68
C GLU A 31 27.48 -0.41 13.45
N ALA A 32 27.66 0.40 14.49
CA ALA A 32 26.59 0.92 15.33
C ALA A 32 25.66 1.75 14.45
N VAL A 33 24.47 1.24 14.20
CA VAL A 33 23.37 2.02 13.62
C VAL A 33 23.00 3.09 14.65
N ALA A 34 23.40 4.33 14.37
CA ALA A 34 22.98 5.50 15.11
C ALA A 34 21.45 5.58 15.04
N SER A 35 20.79 5.36 16.17
CA SER A 35 19.38 5.61 16.37
C SER A 35 19.12 7.12 16.21
N GLY A 36 18.73 7.52 14.99
CA GLY A 36 18.19 8.86 14.75
C GLY A 36 16.85 9.01 15.49
N PRO A 37 16.48 10.23 15.90
CA PRO A 37 15.21 10.49 16.55
C PRO A 37 14.04 10.06 15.68
N PRO A 38 12.87 9.65 16.25
CA PRO A 38 11.72 9.16 15.53
C PRO A 38 11.31 10.20 14.48
N GLY A 39 11.27 9.75 13.21
CA GLY A 39 10.99 10.59 12.06
C GLY A 39 9.65 11.29 12.20
N ARG A 40 9.67 12.62 12.34
CA ARG A 40 8.47 13.45 12.17
C ARG A 40 7.94 13.22 10.77
N CYS A 41 6.65 12.98 10.64
CA CYS A 41 5.98 12.97 9.34
C CYS A 41 6.34 14.27 8.59
N ARG A 42 7.13 14.17 7.52
CA ARG A 42 7.48 15.33 6.69
C ARG A 42 6.24 15.73 5.91
N ARG A 43 5.85 16.98 6.05
CA ARG A 43 4.80 17.58 5.23
C ARG A 43 5.26 17.55 3.77
N CYS A 44 4.41 17.12 2.86
CA CYS A 44 4.69 17.11 1.42
C CYS A 44 5.00 18.49 0.80
N CYS A 45 5.06 19.56 1.61
CA CYS A 45 5.22 20.94 1.18
C CYS A 45 6.29 21.72 1.98
N ASP A 46 7.30 21.07 2.56
CA ASP A 46 8.42 21.80 3.14
C ASP A 46 9.37 22.25 2.02
N PRO A 47 9.47 23.57 1.72
CA PRO A 47 10.42 24.08 0.74
C PRO A 47 11.80 24.19 1.40
N GLY A 48 12.61 23.19 1.31
CA GLY A 48 13.99 23.38 1.72
C GLY A 48 14.72 22.19 2.32
N GLU A 49 14.87 21.14 1.55
CA GLU A 49 16.07 20.30 1.59
C GLU A 49 16.10 19.45 0.31
N LEU A 50 17.05 19.76 -0.54
CA LEU A 50 17.38 18.90 -1.68
C LEU A 50 17.78 17.52 -1.11
N PRO A 51 17.24 16.41 -1.63
CA PRO A 51 17.70 15.09 -1.25
C PRO A 51 19.19 14.98 -1.55
N ALA A 52 19.95 14.41 -0.63
CA ALA A 52 21.35 14.07 -0.85
C ALA A 52 21.48 13.27 -2.15
N PRO A 53 22.54 13.49 -2.95
CA PRO A 53 22.70 12.79 -4.21
C PRO A 53 22.75 11.29 -3.97
N ALA A 54 21.73 10.58 -4.46
CA ALA A 54 21.73 9.12 -4.50
C ALA A 54 22.92 8.67 -5.36
N ALA A 55 23.68 7.71 -4.85
CA ALA A 55 24.77 7.10 -5.61
C ALA A 55 24.26 6.66 -6.99
N ALA A 56 24.96 7.07 -8.02
CA ALA A 56 24.60 6.87 -9.41
C ALA A 56 24.41 5.39 -9.73
N LEU A 57 23.17 4.97 -9.91
CA LEU A 57 22.84 3.72 -10.59
C LEU A 57 22.98 3.95 -12.11
N PRO A 58 23.50 2.98 -12.89
CA PRO A 58 23.82 3.18 -14.31
C PRO A 58 22.59 3.06 -15.23
N TYR A 59 21.41 3.50 -14.80
CA TYR A 59 20.26 3.62 -15.66
C TYR A 59 20.04 5.10 -16.00
N LEU A 60 20.40 5.46 -17.23
CA LEU A 60 20.04 6.74 -17.84
C LEU A 60 18.54 6.85 -17.97
N LEU A 61 17.89 7.36 -16.93
CA LEU A 61 16.52 7.83 -17.08
C LEU A 61 16.55 9.09 -17.96
N PRO A 62 15.65 9.23 -18.95
CA PRO A 62 15.59 10.45 -19.74
C PRO A 62 15.31 11.63 -18.80
N GLU A 63 16.19 12.63 -18.86
CA GLU A 63 16.03 13.88 -18.11
C GLU A 63 14.81 14.63 -18.65
N VAL A 64 13.70 14.58 -17.93
CA VAL A 64 12.53 15.40 -18.22
C VAL A 64 12.78 16.78 -17.62
N LYS A 65 13.16 17.76 -18.46
CA LYS A 65 13.22 19.16 -18.07
C LYS A 65 11.83 19.77 -18.22
N PRO A 66 11.13 20.13 -17.15
CA PRO A 66 9.88 20.87 -17.28
C PRO A 66 10.20 22.27 -17.82
N TYR A 67 9.80 22.54 -19.04
CA TYR A 67 9.89 23.89 -19.62
C TYR A 67 8.59 24.63 -19.33
N ILE A 68 8.63 25.52 -18.35
CA ILE A 68 7.50 26.42 -18.07
C ILE A 68 7.70 27.70 -18.87
N ASN A 69 6.96 27.85 -19.95
CA ASN A 69 6.93 29.10 -20.70
C ASN A 69 5.93 30.07 -20.04
N ILE A 70 6.45 30.94 -19.17
CA ILE A 70 5.63 31.97 -18.55
C ILE A 70 5.64 33.17 -19.48
N THR A 71 4.63 33.33 -20.30
CA THR A 71 4.38 34.53 -21.05
C THR A 71 3.72 35.56 -20.14
N ILE A 72 4.50 36.48 -19.61
CA ILE A 72 3.96 37.64 -18.88
C ILE A 72 3.38 38.57 -19.91
N LEU A 73 2.08 38.59 -20.07
CA LEU A 73 1.37 39.59 -20.85
C LEU A 73 1.39 40.91 -20.08
N LYS A 74 2.39 41.71 -20.33
CA LYS A 74 2.40 43.10 -19.87
C LYS A 74 1.52 43.90 -20.84
N GLY A 75 0.39 44.39 -20.36
CA GLY A 75 -0.48 45.26 -21.14
C GLY A 75 0.31 46.49 -21.57
N ASP A 76 0.03 47.01 -22.77
CA ASP A 76 0.64 48.19 -23.30
C ASP A 76 0.36 49.39 -22.40
N LYS A 77 1.37 50.24 -22.24
CA LYS A 77 1.22 51.48 -21.49
C LYS A 77 0.24 52.38 -22.24
N GLY A 78 -0.84 52.77 -21.58
CA GLY A 78 -1.84 53.64 -22.16
C GLY A 78 -1.24 54.93 -22.76
N ASP A 79 -1.82 55.38 -23.84
CA ASP A 79 -1.36 56.56 -24.57
C ASP A 79 -1.37 57.81 -23.68
N ARG A 80 -0.35 58.61 -23.88
CA ARG A 80 -0.17 59.89 -23.16
C ARG A 80 -1.28 60.85 -23.59
N GLY A 81 -2.11 61.31 -22.64
CA GLY A 81 -3.14 62.28 -22.89
C GLY A 81 -2.60 63.54 -23.57
N LEU A 82 -3.42 64.12 -24.47
CA LEU A 82 -3.08 65.32 -25.21
C LEU A 82 -2.75 66.48 -24.24
N LEU A 83 -1.70 67.20 -24.57
CA LEU A 83 -1.22 68.36 -23.79
C LEU A 83 -2.32 69.46 -23.87
N GLY A 84 -2.85 69.87 -22.72
CA GLY A 84 -3.77 71.01 -22.67
C GLY A 84 -3.07 72.34 -23.11
N THR A 85 -3.81 73.21 -23.72
CA THR A 85 -3.30 74.52 -24.15
C THR A 85 -2.80 75.31 -22.95
N PRO A 86 -1.63 75.98 -23.05
CA PRO A 86 -1.06 76.73 -21.94
C PRO A 86 -1.95 77.90 -21.51
N GLY A 87 -2.36 77.90 -20.23
CA GLY A 87 -2.99 79.07 -19.63
C GLY A 87 -1.98 80.21 -19.43
N LYS A 88 -2.49 81.44 -19.40
CA LYS A 88 -1.63 82.62 -19.14
C LYS A 88 -0.89 82.47 -17.80
N PRO A 89 0.39 82.75 -17.72
CA PRO A 89 1.15 82.61 -16.49
C PRO A 89 0.66 83.63 -15.45
N GLY A 90 0.10 83.10 -14.34
CA GLY A 90 -0.08 83.86 -13.11
C GLY A 90 1.24 83.88 -12.33
N ARG A 91 1.44 84.95 -11.54
CA ARG A 91 2.60 84.99 -10.66
C ARG A 91 2.59 83.74 -9.75
N GLU A 92 3.63 82.98 -9.82
CA GLU A 92 3.87 81.78 -8.99
C GLU A 92 4.02 82.19 -7.54
N GLY A 93 3.05 81.74 -6.69
CA GLY A 93 3.24 81.86 -5.22
C GLY A 93 4.31 80.92 -4.74
N PRO A 94 4.90 81.19 -3.57
CA PRO A 94 5.89 80.23 -3.02
C PRO A 94 5.30 78.85 -2.88
N ARG A 95 5.98 77.90 -3.41
CA ARG A 95 5.61 76.48 -3.39
C ARG A 95 5.46 76.04 -1.92
N GLY A 96 4.25 75.59 -1.54
CA GLY A 96 4.05 75.00 -0.21
C GLY A 96 4.97 73.82 0.03
N GLU A 97 5.35 73.64 1.28
CA GLU A 97 6.19 72.50 1.69
C GLU A 97 5.50 71.19 1.32
N ARG A 98 6.29 70.24 0.83
CA ARG A 98 5.81 68.90 0.49
C ARG A 98 5.30 68.25 1.76
N GLY A 99 4.05 67.81 1.80
CA GLY A 99 3.47 67.03 2.92
C GLY A 99 4.32 65.83 3.25
N PRO A 100 4.34 65.40 4.50
CA PRO A 100 5.08 64.19 4.90
C PRO A 100 4.63 63.00 4.09
N GLN A 101 5.57 62.13 3.78
CA GLN A 101 5.28 60.86 3.05
C GLN A 101 4.29 60.00 3.85
N GLY A 102 3.23 59.52 3.22
CA GLY A 102 2.28 58.63 3.86
C GLY A 102 2.97 57.41 4.49
N SER A 103 2.49 56.98 5.60
CA SER A 103 3.02 55.79 6.29
C SER A 103 2.92 54.56 5.37
N LYS A 104 3.96 53.73 5.41
CA LYS A 104 3.96 52.45 4.67
C LYS A 104 2.77 51.61 5.12
N GLY A 105 1.99 51.08 4.17
CA GLY A 105 0.89 50.16 4.46
C GLY A 105 1.35 48.98 5.32
N THR A 106 0.50 48.55 6.22
CA THR A 106 0.73 47.37 7.07
C THR A 106 0.91 46.12 6.20
N LYS A 107 1.83 45.23 6.60
CA LYS A 107 2.01 43.93 5.94
C LYS A 107 0.69 43.15 5.93
N GLY A 108 0.29 42.61 4.78
CA GLY A 108 -0.89 41.77 4.67
C GLY A 108 -0.85 40.63 5.70
N GLN A 109 -2.03 40.23 6.15
CA GLN A 109 -2.18 39.11 7.09
C GLN A 109 -1.61 37.85 6.46
N ALA A 110 -0.91 37.02 7.28
CA ALA A 110 -0.48 35.71 6.86
C ALA A 110 -1.69 34.86 6.43
N GLY A 111 -1.57 34.13 5.34
CA GLY A 111 -2.61 33.18 4.91
C GLY A 111 -2.93 32.19 6.03
N SER A 112 -4.16 31.71 6.05
CA SER A 112 -4.58 30.66 6.99
C SER A 112 -3.66 29.43 6.85
N PRO A 113 -3.29 28.77 7.96
CA PRO A 113 -2.59 27.50 7.89
C PRO A 113 -3.34 26.53 6.98
N GLY A 114 -2.64 25.80 6.11
CA GLY A 114 -3.26 24.74 5.32
C GLY A 114 -3.93 23.72 6.23
N SER A 115 -5.02 23.13 5.78
CA SER A 115 -5.67 22.02 6.49
C SER A 115 -4.64 20.91 6.74
N PRO A 116 -4.60 20.31 7.95
CA PRO A 116 -3.70 19.19 8.21
C PRO A 116 -3.98 18.07 7.20
N CYS A 117 -2.91 17.52 6.59
CA CYS A 117 -3.01 16.33 5.75
C CYS A 117 -3.56 15.19 6.61
N GLN A 118 -4.82 14.87 6.47
CA GLN A 118 -5.35 13.64 7.03
C GLN A 118 -4.81 12.48 6.20
N THR A 119 -3.95 11.68 6.81
CA THR A 119 -3.51 10.41 6.20
C THR A 119 -4.70 9.47 6.22
N ARG A 120 -5.42 9.42 5.11
CA ARG A 120 -6.51 8.47 4.92
C ARG A 120 -5.90 7.14 4.48
N PHE A 121 -5.86 6.18 5.37
CA PHE A 121 -5.40 4.84 5.05
C PHE A 121 -6.33 3.79 5.66
N SER A 122 -6.29 2.60 5.10
CA SER A 122 -6.93 1.43 5.67
C SER A 122 -6.17 0.22 5.17
N ALA A 123 -5.79 -0.67 6.07
CA ALA A 123 -5.08 -1.89 5.70
C ALA A 123 -5.38 -3.00 6.70
N PHE A 124 -5.37 -4.24 6.20
CA PHE A 124 -5.40 -5.42 7.02
C PHE A 124 -4.61 -6.56 6.38
N SER A 125 -4.14 -7.48 7.19
CA SER A 125 -3.59 -8.76 6.77
C SER A 125 -3.90 -9.78 7.85
N VAL A 126 -4.57 -10.85 7.46
CA VAL A 126 -5.02 -11.91 8.36
C VAL A 126 -4.67 -13.27 7.79
N GLY A 127 -4.51 -14.25 8.67
CA GLY A 127 -4.19 -15.61 8.33
C GLY A 127 -5.14 -16.60 8.98
N ARG A 128 -5.12 -17.82 8.44
CA ARG A 128 -5.85 -18.96 9.00
C ARG A 128 -4.93 -20.17 9.06
N LYS A 129 -4.83 -20.75 10.24
CA LYS A 129 -4.00 -21.92 10.52
C LYS A 129 -4.79 -23.23 10.53
N THR A 130 -6.10 -23.17 10.43
CA THR A 130 -6.94 -24.36 10.44
C THR A 130 -7.53 -24.64 9.07
N ALA A 131 -7.55 -25.90 8.69
CA ALA A 131 -8.19 -26.34 7.45
C ALA A 131 -9.68 -26.02 7.46
N LEU A 132 -10.30 -25.94 6.29
CA LEU A 132 -11.73 -25.77 6.15
C LEU A 132 -12.29 -26.69 5.07
N HIS A 133 -13.35 -27.39 5.40
CA HIS A 133 -14.16 -28.18 4.48
C HIS A 133 -15.52 -27.54 4.29
N SER A 134 -16.05 -27.57 3.08
CA SER A 134 -17.42 -27.16 2.84
C SER A 134 -18.37 -28.22 3.41
N SER A 135 -19.35 -27.79 4.19
CA SER A 135 -20.43 -28.62 4.66
C SER A 135 -21.61 -28.62 3.67
N GLU A 136 -22.34 -27.52 3.64
CA GLU A 136 -23.45 -27.26 2.72
C GLU A 136 -23.50 -25.81 2.32
N GLY A 137 -23.66 -25.54 1.03
CA GLY A 137 -23.74 -24.18 0.51
C GLY A 137 -22.46 -23.36 0.67
N PHE A 138 -22.61 -22.07 0.94
CA PHE A 138 -21.50 -21.15 1.16
C PHE A 138 -21.09 -21.12 2.63
N GLN A 139 -19.80 -21.28 2.86
CA GLN A 139 -19.22 -21.19 4.19
C GLN A 139 -18.24 -20.02 4.27
N PRO A 140 -18.47 -19.02 5.14
CA PRO A 140 -17.53 -17.93 5.35
C PRO A 140 -16.17 -18.45 5.82
N LEU A 141 -15.11 -17.88 5.28
CA LEU A 141 -13.75 -18.13 5.73
C LEU A 141 -13.44 -17.19 6.88
N LEU A 142 -13.36 -17.72 8.10
CA LEU A 142 -12.91 -16.98 9.27
C LEU A 142 -11.41 -17.12 9.43
N PHE A 143 -10.76 -16.09 9.94
CA PHE A 143 -9.32 -16.01 10.15
C PHE A 143 -9.02 -15.97 11.65
N ASP A 144 -7.99 -16.69 12.06
CA ASP A 144 -7.59 -16.85 13.46
C ASP A 144 -6.28 -16.12 13.82
N THR A 145 -5.57 -15.64 12.81
CA THR A 145 -4.27 -14.98 12.95
C THR A 145 -4.33 -13.57 12.38
N VAL A 146 -3.88 -12.58 13.14
CA VAL A 146 -3.79 -11.18 12.70
C VAL A 146 -2.34 -10.81 12.53
N PHE A 147 -1.95 -10.41 11.32
CA PHE A 147 -0.65 -9.81 11.05
C PHE A 147 -0.72 -8.29 11.16
N VAL A 148 -1.74 -7.69 10.55
CA VAL A 148 -1.97 -6.24 10.54
C VAL A 148 -3.47 -5.96 10.51
N ASN A 149 -3.96 -5.12 11.41
CA ASN A 149 -5.32 -4.59 11.41
C ASN A 149 -5.37 -3.35 12.33
N PRO A 150 -4.65 -2.26 11.98
CA PRO A 150 -4.39 -1.15 12.91
C PRO A 150 -5.67 -0.43 13.34
N ASP A 151 -6.63 -0.28 12.43
CA ASP A 151 -7.87 0.48 12.68
C ASP A 151 -9.08 -0.43 12.92
N GLY A 152 -8.88 -1.74 12.98
CA GLY A 152 -9.96 -2.69 13.22
C GLY A 152 -10.99 -2.81 12.10
N HIS A 153 -10.66 -2.39 10.88
CA HIS A 153 -11.60 -2.44 9.74
C HIS A 153 -11.88 -3.86 9.24
N PHE A 154 -11.09 -4.84 9.66
CA PHE A 154 -11.37 -6.26 9.44
C PHE A 154 -11.94 -6.87 10.73
N ASP A 155 -13.17 -7.35 10.64
CA ASP A 155 -13.85 -8.04 11.75
C ASP A 155 -13.55 -9.54 11.69
N LEU A 156 -12.79 -10.04 12.66
CA LEU A 156 -12.41 -11.45 12.77
C LEU A 156 -13.59 -12.38 13.07
N ALA A 157 -14.59 -11.89 13.80
CA ALA A 157 -15.73 -12.69 14.17
C ALA A 157 -16.61 -13.05 12.97
N THR A 158 -16.69 -12.16 12.01
CA THR A 158 -17.46 -12.35 10.78
C THR A 158 -16.61 -12.65 9.54
N GLY A 159 -15.29 -12.49 9.64
CA GLY A 159 -14.35 -12.65 8.52
C GLY A 159 -14.53 -11.58 7.43
N ARG A 160 -14.98 -10.37 7.79
CA ARG A 160 -15.35 -9.32 6.85
C ARG A 160 -14.51 -8.07 7.04
N PHE A 161 -13.99 -7.55 5.96
CA PHE A 161 -13.50 -6.18 5.87
C PHE A 161 -14.67 -5.24 5.61
N VAL A 162 -14.70 -4.10 6.31
CA VAL A 162 -15.67 -3.03 6.09
C VAL A 162 -14.93 -1.78 5.65
N ALA A 163 -15.24 -1.28 4.47
CA ALA A 163 -14.58 -0.11 3.91
C ALA A 163 -14.93 1.15 4.74
N PRO A 164 -13.94 1.83 5.34
CA PRO A 164 -14.19 3.04 6.12
C PRO A 164 -14.35 4.29 5.24
N LEU A 165 -13.78 4.28 4.05
CA LEU A 165 -13.70 5.40 3.13
C LEU A 165 -14.10 4.98 1.72
N ARG A 166 -14.62 5.93 0.94
CA ARG A 166 -14.76 5.76 -0.50
C ARG A 166 -13.38 5.75 -1.14
N GLY A 167 -13.14 4.81 -2.08
CA GLY A 167 -11.87 4.74 -2.77
C GLY A 167 -11.62 3.44 -3.51
N LEU A 168 -10.43 3.34 -4.06
CA LEU A 168 -9.93 2.14 -4.73
C LEU A 168 -9.14 1.30 -3.73
N TYR A 169 -9.54 0.05 -3.57
CA TYR A 169 -8.91 -0.92 -2.67
C TYR A 169 -8.32 -2.08 -3.44
N PHE A 170 -7.20 -2.58 -2.96
CA PHE A 170 -6.57 -3.80 -3.44
C PHE A 170 -6.78 -4.92 -2.42
N PHE A 171 -7.10 -6.13 -2.90
CA PHE A 171 -7.24 -7.33 -2.09
C PHE A 171 -6.42 -8.46 -2.70
N SER A 172 -5.82 -9.28 -1.85
CA SER A 172 -5.08 -10.48 -2.23
C SER A 172 -5.42 -11.64 -1.30
N LEU A 173 -5.78 -12.75 -1.89
CA LEU A 173 -6.10 -14.00 -1.21
C LEU A 173 -5.11 -15.06 -1.64
N ASN A 174 -4.50 -15.75 -0.68
CA ASN A 174 -3.69 -16.95 -0.92
C ASN A 174 -4.34 -18.11 -0.18
N VAL A 175 -4.43 -19.24 -0.86
CA VAL A 175 -4.93 -20.49 -0.29
C VAL A 175 -4.07 -21.67 -0.73
N HIS A 176 -4.06 -22.71 0.09
CA HIS A 176 -3.43 -23.97 -0.26
C HIS A 176 -4.54 -24.99 -0.58
N SER A 177 -4.48 -25.61 -1.74
CA SER A 177 -5.42 -26.65 -2.12
C SER A 177 -5.20 -27.91 -1.28
N TRP A 178 -6.19 -28.75 -1.17
CA TRP A 178 -6.08 -30.06 -0.49
C TRP A 178 -6.07 -31.18 -1.50
N ASN A 179 -5.19 -32.17 -1.30
CA ASN A 179 -5.09 -33.33 -2.17
C ASN A 179 -6.44 -34.00 -2.34
N PHE A 180 -6.79 -34.33 -3.56
CA PHE A 180 -8.04 -35.00 -3.96
C PHE A 180 -9.33 -34.21 -3.66
N LYS A 181 -9.23 -32.96 -3.20
CA LYS A 181 -10.38 -32.08 -2.95
C LYS A 181 -10.43 -30.96 -3.97
N GLU A 182 -11.62 -30.52 -4.27
CA GLU A 182 -11.84 -29.32 -5.08
C GLU A 182 -11.55 -28.08 -4.23
N THR A 183 -10.93 -27.08 -4.81
CA THR A 183 -10.81 -25.75 -4.19
C THR A 183 -11.65 -24.77 -4.97
N TYR A 184 -12.72 -24.26 -4.37
CA TYR A 184 -13.60 -23.28 -5.00
C TYR A 184 -13.97 -22.18 -4.00
N VAL A 185 -13.26 -21.08 -4.10
CA VAL A 185 -13.29 -19.96 -3.15
C VAL A 185 -13.72 -18.70 -3.88
N HIS A 186 -14.57 -17.91 -3.26
CA HIS A 186 -14.97 -16.60 -3.76
C HIS A 186 -14.42 -15.49 -2.86
N VAL A 187 -13.85 -14.44 -3.47
CA VAL A 187 -13.79 -13.13 -2.85
C VAL A 187 -15.11 -12.43 -3.17
N VAL A 188 -15.81 -11.99 -2.15
CA VAL A 188 -17.17 -11.45 -2.23
C VAL A 188 -17.14 -9.96 -1.92
N HIS A 189 -17.78 -9.16 -2.75
CA HIS A 189 -18.10 -7.75 -2.50
C HIS A 189 -19.59 -7.66 -2.14
N ASN A 190 -19.89 -7.23 -0.95
CA ASN A 190 -21.21 -7.26 -0.36
C ASN A 190 -21.80 -8.70 -0.41
N GLU A 191 -22.76 -8.96 -1.30
CA GLU A 191 -23.37 -10.27 -1.45
C GLU A 191 -23.04 -10.95 -2.80
N ARG A 192 -22.20 -10.32 -3.63
CA ARG A 192 -21.85 -10.81 -4.96
C ARG A 192 -20.41 -11.28 -5.01
N ALA A 193 -20.16 -12.43 -5.65
CA ALA A 193 -18.79 -12.84 -5.94
C ALA A 193 -18.14 -11.84 -6.89
N ALA A 194 -17.00 -11.28 -6.47
CA ALA A 194 -16.18 -10.38 -7.26
C ALA A 194 -15.20 -11.19 -8.13
N VAL A 195 -14.46 -12.10 -7.51
CA VAL A 195 -13.52 -13.00 -8.19
C VAL A 195 -13.56 -14.38 -7.56
N ILE A 196 -13.13 -15.36 -8.34
CA ILE A 196 -13.13 -16.78 -7.99
C ILE A 196 -11.70 -17.30 -8.04
N LEU A 197 -11.34 -18.11 -7.07
CA LEU A 197 -10.15 -18.93 -7.07
C LEU A 197 -10.60 -20.38 -7.15
N TYR A 198 -10.15 -21.11 -8.17
CA TYR A 198 -10.59 -22.47 -8.44
C TYR A 198 -9.42 -23.39 -8.75
N ALA A 199 -9.40 -24.56 -8.13
CA ALA A 199 -8.53 -25.66 -8.48
C ALA A 199 -9.31 -26.96 -8.53
N GLN A 200 -9.04 -27.73 -9.57
CA GLN A 200 -9.56 -29.08 -9.68
C GLN A 200 -8.91 -30.02 -8.65
N PRO A 201 -9.58 -31.10 -8.24
CA PRO A 201 -8.97 -32.16 -7.46
C PRO A 201 -7.70 -32.71 -8.14
N SER A 202 -6.63 -32.82 -7.38
CA SER A 202 -5.33 -33.31 -7.82
C SER A 202 -4.72 -34.17 -6.71
N ASP A 203 -3.81 -35.05 -7.06
CA ASP A 203 -2.95 -35.79 -6.14
C ASP A 203 -1.89 -34.91 -5.47
N ARG A 204 -1.71 -33.70 -5.98
CA ARG A 204 -0.77 -32.70 -5.45
C ARG A 204 -1.50 -31.44 -5.02
N SER A 205 -1.19 -31.01 -3.82
CA SER A 205 -1.63 -29.72 -3.35
C SER A 205 -0.69 -28.60 -3.83
N ILE A 206 -1.24 -27.42 -4.06
CA ILE A 206 -0.53 -26.24 -4.53
C ILE A 206 -1.01 -25.00 -3.80
N MET A 207 -0.10 -24.02 -3.68
CA MET A 207 -0.47 -22.67 -3.30
C MET A 207 -1.09 -21.95 -4.52
N GLN A 208 -2.19 -21.27 -4.27
CA GLN A 208 -2.87 -20.45 -5.27
C GLN A 208 -3.15 -19.06 -4.73
N SER A 209 -3.10 -18.09 -5.62
CA SER A 209 -3.35 -16.70 -5.29
C SER A 209 -4.37 -16.09 -6.24
N GLN A 210 -5.23 -15.23 -5.69
CA GLN A 210 -6.13 -14.39 -6.47
C GLN A 210 -6.14 -12.98 -5.90
N SER A 211 -6.08 -11.99 -6.77
CA SER A 211 -6.12 -10.59 -6.38
C SER A 211 -7.14 -9.82 -7.20
N VAL A 212 -7.63 -8.73 -6.64
CA VAL A 212 -8.62 -7.86 -7.28
C VAL A 212 -8.51 -6.44 -6.74
N MET A 213 -8.79 -5.47 -7.59
CA MET A 213 -9.04 -4.09 -7.19
C MET A 213 -10.54 -3.81 -7.25
N LEU A 214 -11.08 -3.19 -6.21
CA LEU A 214 -12.48 -2.84 -6.09
C LEU A 214 -12.63 -1.36 -5.72
N ALA A 215 -13.54 -0.68 -6.39
CA ALA A 215 -14.01 0.62 -5.94
C ALA A 215 -15.09 0.39 -4.88
N LEU A 216 -14.86 0.89 -3.66
CA LEU A 216 -15.75 0.69 -2.52
C LEU A 216 -16.29 2.02 -2.02
N ALA A 217 -17.55 1.97 -1.56
CA ALA A 217 -18.17 3.02 -0.76
C ALA A 217 -18.01 2.73 0.74
N PRO A 218 -18.11 3.74 1.63
CA PRO A 218 -18.13 3.50 3.06
C PRO A 218 -19.22 2.51 3.45
N GLY A 219 -18.84 1.51 4.26
CA GLY A 219 -19.74 0.43 4.69
C GLY A 219 -19.80 -0.78 3.75
N ASP A 220 -19.23 -0.72 2.56
CA ASP A 220 -19.09 -1.89 1.70
C ASP A 220 -18.25 -2.97 2.38
N ARG A 221 -18.62 -4.22 2.15
CA ARG A 221 -18.01 -5.39 2.80
C ARG A 221 -17.29 -6.25 1.79
N VAL A 222 -16.06 -6.65 2.13
CA VAL A 222 -15.30 -7.62 1.34
C VAL A 222 -14.91 -8.79 2.24
N TRP A 223 -15.19 -10.00 1.79
CA TRP A 223 -14.98 -11.21 2.57
C TRP A 223 -14.75 -12.43 1.66
N VAL A 224 -14.39 -13.53 2.25
CA VAL A 224 -14.05 -14.76 1.52
C VAL A 224 -15.02 -15.85 1.93
N ARG A 225 -15.43 -16.69 0.97
CA ARG A 225 -16.25 -17.85 1.24
C ARG A 225 -15.81 -19.07 0.44
N LEU A 226 -15.86 -20.22 1.09
CA LEU A 226 -15.74 -21.52 0.46
C LEU A 226 -17.10 -21.95 -0.07
N PHE A 227 -17.15 -22.52 -1.28
CA PHE A 227 -18.39 -22.94 -1.91
C PHE A 227 -18.42 -24.44 -2.11
N LYS A 228 -19.53 -25.09 -1.74
CA LYS A 228 -19.78 -26.49 -2.06
C LYS A 228 -20.65 -26.60 -3.31
N ARG A 229 -20.16 -27.38 -4.25
CA ARG A 229 -20.91 -27.86 -5.41
C ARG A 229 -21.23 -29.34 -5.25
N GLU A 230 -21.06 -30.11 -6.33
CA GLU A 230 -21.25 -31.54 -6.36
C GLU A 230 -20.13 -32.32 -5.65
N ARG A 231 -18.92 -31.76 -5.67
CA ARG A 231 -17.72 -32.35 -5.06
C ARG A 231 -17.39 -31.71 -3.73
N GLU A 232 -16.72 -32.47 -2.89
CA GLU A 232 -16.19 -31.95 -1.63
C GLU A 232 -15.15 -30.86 -1.92
N ASN A 233 -15.38 -29.70 -1.35
CA ASN A 233 -14.53 -28.52 -1.49
C ASN A 233 -13.80 -28.27 -0.18
N ALA A 234 -12.48 -28.12 -0.24
CA ALA A 234 -11.67 -27.93 0.94
C ALA A 234 -10.43 -27.10 0.64
N ILE A 235 -9.92 -26.44 1.68
CA ILE A 235 -8.63 -25.75 1.69
C ILE A 235 -7.82 -26.26 2.86
N TYR A 236 -6.53 -26.45 2.63
CA TYR A 236 -5.59 -26.98 3.62
C TYR A 236 -4.94 -25.86 4.41
N SER A 237 -4.82 -26.06 5.70
CA SER A 237 -3.89 -25.38 6.58
C SER A 237 -3.64 -26.28 7.78
N ASP A 238 -2.58 -26.03 8.53
CA ASP A 238 -2.27 -26.70 9.77
C ASP A 238 -1.97 -25.68 10.89
N ASP A 239 -1.79 -26.14 12.10
CA ASP A 239 -1.59 -25.28 13.27
C ASP A 239 -0.16 -24.73 13.37
N VAL A 240 0.77 -25.20 12.54
CA VAL A 240 2.16 -24.76 12.50
C VAL A 240 2.34 -23.60 11.54
N ASP A 241 1.97 -23.80 10.28
CA ASP A 241 2.21 -22.85 9.20
C ASP A 241 0.93 -22.14 8.73
N THR A 242 1.06 -20.88 8.36
CA THR A 242 -0.06 -20.12 7.84
C THR A 242 -0.09 -20.18 6.31
N TYR A 243 -0.82 -21.14 5.76
CA TYR A 243 -0.97 -21.30 4.31
C TYR A 243 -2.04 -20.40 3.70
N ILE A 244 -3.03 -20.01 4.51
CA ILE A 244 -4.17 -19.23 4.04
C ILE A 244 -4.02 -17.81 4.56
N THR A 245 -3.96 -16.83 3.65
CA THR A 245 -3.86 -15.41 4.01
C THR A 245 -4.81 -14.57 3.18
N PHE A 246 -5.38 -13.55 3.80
CA PHE A 246 -6.18 -12.54 3.14
C PHE A 246 -5.72 -11.17 3.58
N SER A 247 -5.40 -10.32 2.61
CA SER A 247 -4.89 -8.99 2.84
C SER A 247 -5.60 -7.98 1.97
N GLY A 248 -5.73 -6.76 2.46
CA GLY A 248 -6.28 -5.67 1.68
C GLY A 248 -5.83 -4.31 2.19
N HIS A 249 -5.81 -3.33 1.30
CA HIS A 249 -5.48 -1.96 1.66
C HIS A 249 -6.09 -0.96 0.70
N LEU A 250 -6.26 0.26 1.19
CA LEU A 250 -6.66 1.41 0.39
C LEU A 250 -5.50 1.86 -0.49
N VAL A 251 -5.69 1.82 -1.81
CA VAL A 251 -4.70 2.28 -2.81
C VAL A 251 -4.84 3.78 -3.03
N LYS A 252 -6.07 4.25 -3.19
CA LYS A 252 -6.37 5.66 -3.42
C LYS A 252 -7.71 6.01 -2.80
N PRO A 253 -7.77 6.96 -1.85
CA PRO A 253 -9.04 7.53 -1.42
C PRO A 253 -9.64 8.33 -2.57
N GLU A 254 -10.96 8.34 -2.66
CA GLU A 254 -11.73 9.24 -3.50
C GLU A 254 -12.16 10.43 -2.65
N ASP A 255 -11.84 11.64 -3.10
CA ASP A 255 -12.26 12.86 -2.42
C ASP A 255 -13.76 13.07 -2.69
N ASP A 256 -14.50 13.46 -1.64
CA ASP A 256 -15.94 13.79 -1.69
C ASP A 256 -16.18 15.11 -2.41
#